data_2e4f4e9d27d62eaafdbbe4b32b392f4c
#
_entry.id   2e4f4e9d27d62eaafdbbe4b32b392f4c
#
_cell.length_a   1.000
_cell.length_b   1.000
_cell.length_c   1.000
_cell.angle_alpha   90.00
_cell.angle_beta   90.00
_cell.angle_gamma   90.00
#
_symmetry.space_group_name_H-M   'P 1'
#
loop_
_entity.id
_entity.type
_entity.pdbx_description
1 polymer ?
#
loop_
_entity_poly.entity_id
_entity_poly.type
_entity_poly.pdbx_seq_one_letter_code
_entity_poly.pdbx_strand_id
1 'polypeptide(L)'
;ALFLGHPNSGDEYTYYAAPDWVPKKEGPGILLLDDLNRADDRILRGCMQLLQNFELKSWSLPDKWQIVATCNPEGGDYSVTPMDDAMITRMMHVTMVFDAKVWGKWATQNEVDERGIDFVLTYPETVTGKRTTPRTLTQFFQQTKGIKDLKENEELVKEIAKLENPFDTKVANALANANVTMEINKNTK
;
A
#
# COMPACT_ATOMS: atom_id res chain seq x y z
N ALA A 1 1.57 7.29 -24.46
CA ALA A 1 1.49 8.75 -24.47
C ALA A 1 1.64 9.35 -23.08
N LEU A 2 1.05 8.77 -22.05
CA LEU A 2 1.13 9.29 -20.66
C LEU A 2 2.56 9.39 -20.13
N PHE A 3 3.43 8.46 -20.50
CA PHE A 3 4.83 8.43 -20.03
C PHE A 3 5.79 9.20 -20.95
N LEU A 4 5.54 9.16 -22.23
CA LEU A 4 6.45 9.77 -23.20
C LEU A 4 6.19 11.25 -23.41
N GLY A 5 5.05 11.76 -22.99
CA GLY A 5 4.58 13.09 -23.34
C GLY A 5 3.96 13.13 -24.74
N HIS A 6 3.76 14.32 -25.25
CA HIS A 6 3.22 14.55 -26.58
C HIS A 6 4.33 14.82 -27.59
N PRO A 7 4.26 14.23 -28.79
CA PRO A 7 5.19 14.57 -29.86
C PRO A 7 4.91 16.02 -30.28
N ASN A 8 5.97 16.80 -30.38
CA ASN A 8 5.91 18.13 -30.93
C ASN A 8 6.75 18.16 -32.21
N SER A 9 6.12 18.48 -33.33
CA SER A 9 6.76 18.50 -34.61
C SER A 9 6.76 19.93 -35.13
N GLY A 10 7.92 20.54 -35.16
CA GLY A 10 8.08 21.90 -35.69
C GLY A 10 9.31 22.10 -36.53
N ASP A 11 10.31 21.23 -36.38
CA ASP A 11 11.58 21.30 -37.07
C ASP A 11 12.05 19.92 -37.52
N GLU A 12 13.33 19.79 -37.83
CA GLU A 12 13.96 18.52 -38.28
C GLU A 12 13.87 17.36 -37.27
N TYR A 13 13.42 17.64 -36.01
CA TYR A 13 13.39 16.68 -34.94
C TYR A 13 12.02 16.60 -34.27
N THR A 14 11.59 15.38 -33.98
CA THR A 14 10.45 15.15 -33.11
C THR A 14 10.94 15.06 -31.67
N TYR A 15 10.42 15.88 -30.77
CA TYR A 15 10.68 15.76 -29.33
C TYR A 15 9.37 15.53 -28.56
N TYR A 16 9.49 14.93 -27.39
CA TYR A 16 8.37 14.68 -26.50
C TYR A 16 8.42 15.70 -25.34
N ALA A 17 7.40 16.51 -25.23
CA ALA A 17 7.25 17.37 -24.07
C ALA A 17 7.05 16.53 -22.81
N ALA A 18 7.65 16.93 -21.71
CA ALA A 18 7.45 16.25 -20.44
C ALA A 18 5.98 16.28 -20.04
N PRO A 19 5.40 15.17 -19.51
CA PRO A 19 4.09 15.17 -18.89
C PRO A 19 3.98 16.21 -17.78
N ASP A 20 2.77 16.66 -17.47
CA ASP A 20 2.50 17.69 -16.48
C ASP A 20 2.89 17.29 -15.04
N TRP A 21 2.87 16.00 -14.74
CA TRP A 21 3.30 15.45 -13.46
C TRP A 21 4.82 15.41 -13.26
N VAL A 22 5.61 15.61 -14.31
CA VAL A 22 7.07 15.68 -14.19
C VAL A 22 7.45 16.97 -13.48
N PRO A 23 8.25 16.92 -12.41
CA PRO A 23 8.67 18.10 -11.70
C PRO A 23 9.52 19.01 -12.58
N LYS A 24 9.29 20.32 -12.48
CA LYS A 24 9.99 21.35 -13.25
C LYS A 24 11.03 22.12 -12.42
N LYS A 25 11.06 21.87 -11.12
CA LYS A 25 11.98 22.54 -10.18
C LYS A 25 13.03 21.55 -9.72
N GLU A 26 14.25 22.05 -9.50
CA GLU A 26 15.29 21.26 -8.84
C GLU A 26 14.82 20.73 -7.48
N GLY A 27 15.35 19.51 -7.12
CA GLY A 27 15.05 18.90 -5.84
C GLY A 27 15.68 19.62 -4.66
N PRO A 28 15.59 18.98 -3.50
CA PRO A 28 15.31 17.56 -3.32
C PRO A 28 13.83 17.19 -3.49
N GLY A 29 13.61 16.03 -4.13
CA GLY A 29 12.25 15.51 -4.33
C GLY A 29 12.27 14.00 -4.61
N ILE A 30 11.07 13.40 -4.51
CA ILE A 30 10.85 11.98 -4.80
C ILE A 30 9.81 11.87 -5.90
N LEU A 31 10.15 11.17 -6.98
CA LEU A 31 9.18 10.68 -7.95
C LEU A 31 8.75 9.28 -7.54
N LEU A 32 7.51 9.15 -7.10
CA LEU A 32 6.93 7.85 -6.73
C LEU A 32 6.28 7.20 -7.96
N LEU A 33 6.74 5.99 -8.28
CA LEU A 33 6.09 5.09 -9.24
C LEU A 33 5.34 4.02 -8.45
N ASP A 34 4.08 4.30 -8.16
CA ASP A 34 3.27 3.43 -7.32
C ASP A 34 2.75 2.23 -8.10
N ASP A 35 2.80 1.04 -7.49
CA ASP A 35 2.37 -0.23 -8.10
C ASP A 35 3.04 -0.52 -9.46
N LEU A 36 4.33 -0.24 -9.60
CA LEU A 36 5.06 -0.29 -10.87
C LEU A 36 4.85 -1.61 -11.63
N ASN A 37 4.89 -2.75 -10.96
CA ASN A 37 4.73 -4.06 -11.58
C ASN A 37 3.27 -4.47 -11.87
N ARG A 38 2.32 -3.55 -11.70
CA ARG A 38 0.95 -3.70 -12.25
C ARG A 38 0.84 -3.16 -13.66
N ALA A 39 1.86 -2.46 -14.13
CA ALA A 39 1.95 -2.03 -15.52
C ALA A 39 2.20 -3.22 -16.45
N ASP A 40 1.79 -3.09 -17.72
CA ASP A 40 2.14 -4.08 -18.73
C ASP A 40 3.65 -4.04 -19.07
N ASP A 41 4.15 -5.11 -19.66
CA ASP A 41 5.57 -5.28 -20.02
C ASP A 41 6.12 -4.13 -20.91
N ARG A 42 5.31 -3.54 -21.79
CA ARG A 42 5.73 -2.42 -22.64
C ARG A 42 5.99 -1.16 -21.82
N ILE A 43 5.15 -0.91 -20.82
CA ILE A 43 5.32 0.23 -19.92
C ILE A 43 6.54 -0.01 -19.03
N LEU A 44 6.69 -1.20 -18.47
CA LEU A 44 7.86 -1.56 -17.66
C LEU A 44 9.15 -1.33 -18.42
N ARG A 45 9.26 -1.84 -19.66
CA ARG A 45 10.43 -1.61 -20.52
C ARG A 45 10.63 -0.11 -20.86
N GLY A 46 9.54 0.61 -21.04
CA GLY A 46 9.58 2.07 -21.23
C GLY A 46 10.15 2.80 -20.03
N CYS A 47 9.90 2.33 -18.82
CA CYS A 47 10.41 2.93 -17.59
C CYS A 47 11.91 2.65 -17.33
N MET A 48 12.51 1.65 -17.99
CA MET A 48 13.91 1.28 -17.71
C MET A 48 14.89 2.46 -17.92
N GLN A 49 14.68 3.24 -18.97
CA GLN A 49 15.52 4.42 -19.23
C GLN A 49 15.36 5.45 -18.08
N LEU A 50 14.12 5.69 -17.66
CA LEU A 50 13.83 6.60 -16.55
C LEU A 50 14.46 6.13 -15.24
N LEU A 51 14.34 4.85 -14.92
CA LEU A 51 14.90 4.26 -13.68
C LEU A 51 16.43 4.28 -13.67
N GLN A 52 17.07 4.14 -14.83
CA GLN A 52 18.51 4.08 -14.93
C GLN A 52 19.16 5.46 -15.04
N ASN A 53 18.61 6.32 -15.88
CA ASN A 53 19.26 7.56 -16.31
C ASN A 53 18.55 8.81 -15.79
N PHE A 54 17.40 8.65 -15.09
CA PHE A 54 16.55 9.76 -14.65
C PHE A 54 16.01 10.58 -15.82
N GLU A 55 15.96 9.99 -17.01
CA GLU A 55 15.47 10.62 -18.23
C GLU A 55 14.55 9.68 -19.01
N LEU A 56 13.66 10.22 -19.81
CA LEU A 56 12.82 9.45 -20.71
C LEU A 56 12.63 10.21 -22.02
N LYS A 57 13.20 9.66 -23.12
CA LYS A 57 13.18 10.28 -24.45
C LYS A 57 13.79 11.69 -24.43
N SER A 58 12.95 12.73 -24.50
CA SER A 58 13.35 14.13 -24.68
C SER A 58 13.30 14.93 -23.38
N TRP A 59 13.03 14.31 -22.25
CA TRP A 59 12.97 15.00 -20.97
C TRP A 59 13.70 14.23 -19.88
N SER A 60 14.17 14.94 -18.88
CA SER A 60 14.86 14.40 -17.73
C SER A 60 14.25 14.93 -16.43
N LEU A 61 14.42 14.17 -15.35
CA LEU A 61 14.13 14.69 -14.03
C LEU A 61 15.15 15.78 -13.68
N PRO A 62 14.73 16.85 -12.99
CA PRO A 62 15.66 17.85 -12.50
C PRO A 62 16.62 17.28 -11.46
N ASP A 63 17.74 17.96 -11.23
CA ASP A 63 18.75 17.55 -10.27
C ASP A 63 18.19 17.31 -8.86
N LYS A 64 18.80 16.38 -8.13
CA LYS A 64 18.47 15.98 -6.77
C LYS A 64 17.08 15.32 -6.59
N TRP A 65 16.44 14.90 -7.67
CA TRP A 65 15.27 14.03 -7.59
C TRP A 65 15.70 12.58 -7.48
N GLN A 66 14.96 11.81 -6.69
CA GLN A 66 15.12 10.36 -6.55
C GLN A 66 13.86 9.65 -7.02
N ILE A 67 14.02 8.46 -7.59
CA ILE A 67 12.89 7.62 -7.98
C ILE A 67 12.72 6.54 -6.92
N VAL A 68 11.50 6.42 -6.44
CA VAL A 68 11.07 5.33 -5.55
C VAL A 68 9.93 4.59 -6.27
N ALA A 69 10.02 3.28 -6.34
CA ALA A 69 8.96 2.45 -6.90
C ALA A 69 8.39 1.53 -5.82
N THR A 70 7.07 1.32 -5.83
CA THR A 70 6.42 0.28 -5.05
C THR A 70 6.03 -0.88 -5.96
N CYS A 71 6.10 -2.10 -5.45
CA CYS A 71 5.76 -3.30 -6.18
C CYS A 71 5.05 -4.28 -5.26
N ASN A 72 4.14 -5.06 -5.81
CA ASN A 72 3.54 -6.18 -5.10
C ASN A 72 4.37 -7.46 -5.33
N PRO A 73 4.43 -8.38 -4.36
CA PRO A 73 5.17 -9.62 -4.51
C PRO A 73 4.57 -10.50 -5.62
N GLU A 74 5.43 -11.18 -6.35
CA GLU A 74 5.02 -12.18 -7.33
C GLU A 74 4.46 -13.42 -6.64
N GLY A 75 3.56 -14.14 -7.33
CA GLY A 75 2.97 -15.39 -6.83
C GLY A 75 1.89 -15.23 -5.76
N GLY A 76 1.44 -14.00 -5.47
CA GLY A 76 0.28 -13.72 -4.62
C GLY A 76 -1.02 -13.63 -5.42
N ASP A 77 -2.09 -13.18 -4.76
CA ASP A 77 -3.41 -12.93 -5.39
C ASP A 77 -3.42 -11.65 -6.26
N TYR A 78 -2.25 -11.04 -6.46
CA TYR A 78 -2.09 -9.83 -7.26
C TYR A 78 -1.76 -10.19 -8.70
N SER A 79 -2.49 -9.57 -9.64
CA SER A 79 -2.11 -9.61 -11.05
C SER A 79 -0.93 -8.66 -11.26
N VAL A 80 0.27 -9.21 -11.31
CA VAL A 80 1.51 -8.47 -11.53
C VAL A 80 2.24 -8.98 -12.75
N THR A 81 2.95 -8.10 -13.43
CA THR A 81 3.88 -8.45 -14.51
C THR A 81 5.24 -8.76 -13.88
N PRO A 82 5.81 -9.95 -14.09
CA PRO A 82 7.15 -10.27 -13.62
C PRO A 82 8.18 -9.27 -14.14
N MET A 83 9.04 -8.81 -13.24
CA MET A 83 10.17 -7.96 -13.63
C MET A 83 11.36 -8.83 -14.00
N ASP A 84 11.99 -8.52 -15.12
CA ASP A 84 13.20 -9.21 -15.54
C ASP A 84 14.42 -8.81 -14.70
N ASP A 85 15.48 -9.64 -14.76
CA ASP A 85 16.71 -9.40 -14.00
C ASP A 85 17.35 -8.06 -14.35
N ALA A 86 17.22 -7.62 -15.60
CA ALA A 86 17.76 -6.34 -16.04
C ALA A 86 17.09 -5.16 -15.33
N MET A 87 15.80 -5.27 -15.01
CA MET A 87 15.07 -4.27 -14.27
C MET A 87 15.37 -4.34 -12.77
N ILE A 88 15.37 -5.57 -12.23
CA ILE A 88 15.66 -5.82 -10.82
C ILE A 88 17.04 -5.28 -10.43
N THR A 89 18.08 -5.56 -11.21
CA THR A 89 19.46 -5.18 -10.89
C THR A 89 19.74 -3.68 -10.94
N ARG A 90 18.82 -2.88 -11.48
CA ARG A 90 18.96 -1.42 -11.55
C ARG A 90 18.44 -0.68 -10.32
N MET A 91 17.85 -1.38 -9.41
CA MET A 91 17.20 -0.79 -8.23
C MET A 91 17.71 -1.45 -6.94
N MET A 92 17.72 -0.69 -5.87
CA MET A 92 17.89 -1.25 -4.54
C MET A 92 16.54 -1.73 -4.03
N HIS A 93 16.46 -2.98 -3.61
CA HIS A 93 15.24 -3.60 -3.15
C HIS A 93 15.15 -3.61 -1.62
N VAL A 94 14.00 -3.17 -1.13
CA VAL A 94 13.66 -3.23 0.29
C VAL A 94 12.30 -3.89 0.44
N THR A 95 12.23 -4.98 1.18
CA THR A 95 10.96 -5.64 1.48
C THR A 95 10.38 -5.06 2.75
N MET A 96 9.18 -4.51 2.64
CA MET A 96 8.42 -4.05 3.81
C MET A 96 7.72 -5.25 4.46
N VAL A 97 8.00 -5.47 5.73
CA VAL A 97 7.32 -6.48 6.54
C VAL A 97 6.43 -5.79 7.58
N PHE A 98 5.32 -6.43 7.90
CA PHE A 98 4.43 -5.92 8.94
C PHE A 98 5.08 -6.09 10.32
N ASP A 99 5.06 -5.01 11.11
CA ASP A 99 5.43 -5.01 12.52
C ASP A 99 4.27 -4.46 13.34
N ALA A 100 3.69 -5.31 14.18
CA ALA A 100 2.51 -4.98 15.00
C ALA A 100 2.77 -3.81 15.97
N LYS A 101 3.99 -3.71 16.52
CA LYS A 101 4.35 -2.65 17.46
C LYS A 101 4.50 -1.30 16.76
N VAL A 102 5.09 -1.30 15.56
CA VAL A 102 5.20 -0.10 14.73
C VAL A 102 3.82 0.36 14.27
N TRP A 103 2.99 -0.60 13.81
CA TRP A 103 1.60 -0.31 13.44
C TRP A 103 0.80 0.21 14.63
N GLY A 104 0.92 -0.40 15.81
CA GLY A 104 0.21 0.02 17.02
C GLY A 104 0.54 1.47 17.43
N LYS A 105 1.81 1.88 17.35
CA LYS A 105 2.19 3.29 17.58
C LYS A 105 1.54 4.24 16.58
N TRP A 106 1.57 3.88 15.29
CA TRP A 106 0.90 4.65 14.26
C TRP A 106 -0.61 4.71 14.48
N ALA A 107 -1.25 3.58 14.81
CA ALA A 107 -2.68 3.47 15.03
C ALA A 107 -3.14 4.33 16.23
N THR A 108 -2.35 4.38 17.30
CA THR A 108 -2.62 5.26 18.45
C THR A 108 -2.57 6.74 18.04
N GLN A 109 -1.56 7.14 17.25
CA GLN A 109 -1.43 8.51 16.77
C GLN A 109 -2.55 8.92 15.80
N ASN A 110 -3.15 7.96 15.09
CA ASN A 110 -4.23 8.17 14.15
C ASN A 110 -5.63 7.82 14.72
N GLU A 111 -5.72 7.74 16.05
CA GLU A 111 -6.98 7.54 16.77
C GLU A 111 -7.79 6.32 16.31
N VAL A 112 -7.11 5.26 15.90
CA VAL A 112 -7.74 3.96 15.63
C VAL A 112 -8.32 3.43 16.94
N ASP A 113 -9.43 2.71 16.87
CA ASP A 113 -10.11 2.15 18.02
C ASP A 113 -9.15 1.28 18.85
N GLU A 114 -9.05 1.56 20.16
CA GLU A 114 -8.14 0.88 21.09
C GLU A 114 -8.35 -0.64 21.10
N ARG A 115 -9.60 -1.11 20.94
CA ARG A 115 -9.91 -2.54 20.84
C ARG A 115 -9.17 -3.19 19.66
N GLY A 116 -9.07 -2.45 18.54
CA GLY A 116 -8.33 -2.89 17.37
C GLY A 116 -6.84 -2.92 17.59
N ILE A 117 -6.31 -1.94 18.29
CA ILE A 117 -4.89 -1.88 18.63
C ILE A 117 -4.53 -3.07 19.52
N ASP A 118 -5.30 -3.29 20.58
CA ASP A 118 -5.09 -4.40 21.51
C ASP A 118 -5.21 -5.75 20.81
N PHE A 119 -6.20 -5.89 19.90
CA PHE A 119 -6.37 -7.11 19.11
C PHE A 119 -5.12 -7.42 18.25
N VAL A 120 -4.63 -6.45 17.48
CA VAL A 120 -3.47 -6.66 16.60
C VAL A 120 -2.19 -6.90 17.39
N LEU A 121 -2.02 -6.25 18.54
CA LEU A 121 -0.86 -6.46 19.39
C LEU A 121 -0.90 -7.84 20.09
N THR A 122 -2.10 -8.35 20.38
CA THR A 122 -2.29 -9.66 21.02
C THR A 122 -2.19 -10.80 20.01
N TYR A 123 -2.68 -10.60 18.78
CA TYR A 123 -2.78 -11.62 17.73
C TYR A 123 -2.14 -11.16 16.42
N PRO A 124 -0.85 -10.80 16.40
CA PRO A 124 -0.18 -10.26 15.21
C PRO A 124 -0.18 -11.23 14.03
N GLU A 125 -0.27 -12.54 14.28
CA GLU A 125 -0.34 -13.59 13.26
C GLU A 125 -1.64 -13.55 12.43
N THR A 126 -2.67 -12.86 12.89
CA THR A 126 -3.91 -12.67 12.13
C THR A 126 -3.72 -11.73 10.94
N VAL A 127 -2.68 -10.91 10.96
CA VAL A 127 -2.33 -10.00 9.86
C VAL A 127 -1.53 -10.76 8.80
N THR A 128 -2.21 -11.60 8.04
CA THR A 128 -1.59 -12.52 7.08
C THR A 128 -1.17 -11.87 5.76
N GLY A 129 -1.65 -10.66 5.50
CA GLY A 129 -1.34 -9.93 4.27
C GLY A 129 -2.22 -10.27 3.06
N LYS A 130 -3.01 -11.35 3.09
CA LYS A 130 -3.91 -11.68 1.96
C LYS A 130 -5.19 -10.86 1.98
N ARG A 131 -6.05 -11.13 2.95
CA ARG A 131 -7.32 -10.41 3.16
C ARG A 131 -7.31 -9.60 4.44
N THR A 132 -6.60 -10.09 5.45
CA THR A 132 -6.37 -9.37 6.70
C THR A 132 -5.06 -8.60 6.59
N THR A 133 -5.15 -7.35 6.23
CA THR A 133 -4.02 -6.42 6.09
C THR A 133 -4.13 -5.31 7.14
N PRO A 134 -3.06 -4.58 7.44
CA PRO A 134 -3.15 -3.40 8.31
C PRO A 134 -4.19 -2.39 7.83
N ARG A 135 -4.33 -2.22 6.52
CA ARG A 135 -5.31 -1.32 5.90
C ARG A 135 -6.75 -1.77 6.18
N THR A 136 -7.07 -3.04 5.89
CA THR A 136 -8.43 -3.56 6.07
C THR A 136 -8.84 -3.60 7.54
N LEU A 137 -7.90 -3.90 8.45
CA LEU A 137 -8.15 -3.82 9.88
C LEU A 137 -8.41 -2.38 10.35
N THR A 138 -7.61 -1.43 9.88
CA THR A 138 -7.84 -0.01 10.20
C THR A 138 -9.21 0.45 9.74
N GLN A 139 -9.61 0.13 8.51
CA GLN A 139 -10.93 0.45 7.97
C GLN A 139 -12.04 -0.17 8.81
N PHE A 140 -11.92 -1.46 9.12
CA PHE A 140 -12.88 -2.16 9.97
C PHE A 140 -13.04 -1.49 11.34
N PHE A 141 -11.95 -1.17 12.02
CA PHE A 141 -12.01 -0.55 13.34
C PHE A 141 -12.51 0.90 13.29
N GLN A 142 -12.31 1.61 12.19
CA GLN A 142 -12.93 2.91 11.96
C GLN A 142 -14.45 2.80 11.83
N GLN A 143 -14.96 1.80 11.11
CA GLN A 143 -16.39 1.56 10.92
C GLN A 143 -17.07 1.10 12.23
N THR A 144 -16.37 0.32 13.03
CA THR A 144 -16.92 -0.22 14.28
C THR A 144 -16.71 0.69 15.50
N LYS A 145 -16.01 1.81 15.37
CA LYS A 145 -15.65 2.71 16.48
C LYS A 145 -16.86 3.20 17.29
N GLY A 146 -18.02 3.39 16.63
CA GLY A 146 -19.27 3.80 17.31
C GLY A 146 -20.04 2.68 18.01
N ILE A 147 -19.67 1.42 17.80
CA ILE A 147 -20.37 0.25 18.37
C ILE A 147 -19.75 -0.04 19.74
N LYS A 148 -20.53 0.16 20.82
CA LYS A 148 -20.03 -0.03 22.19
C LYS A 148 -19.73 -1.50 22.49
N ASP A 149 -20.64 -2.39 22.14
CA ASP A 149 -20.48 -3.84 22.31
C ASP A 149 -20.52 -4.55 20.96
N LEU A 150 -19.37 -5.09 20.54
CA LEU A 150 -19.24 -5.79 19.28
C LEU A 150 -19.96 -7.13 19.29
N LYS A 151 -20.12 -7.75 20.46
CA LYS A 151 -20.79 -9.05 20.62
C LYS A 151 -22.31 -8.92 20.54
N GLU A 152 -22.89 -7.92 21.20
CA GLU A 152 -24.32 -7.64 21.08
C GLU A 152 -24.72 -7.25 19.65
N ASN A 153 -23.78 -6.76 18.87
CA ASN A 153 -23.97 -6.35 17.48
C ASN A 153 -23.26 -7.29 16.48
N GLU A 154 -23.12 -8.57 16.83
CA GLU A 154 -22.34 -9.57 16.08
C GLU A 154 -22.73 -9.64 14.58
N GLU A 155 -24.03 -9.61 14.28
CA GLU A 155 -24.51 -9.64 12.88
C GLU A 155 -24.08 -8.40 12.09
N LEU A 156 -24.19 -7.20 12.68
CA LEU A 156 -23.73 -5.95 12.07
C LEU A 156 -22.21 -5.96 11.86
N VAL A 157 -21.46 -6.44 12.85
CA VAL A 157 -20.00 -6.57 12.78
C VAL A 157 -19.57 -7.52 11.65
N LYS A 158 -20.29 -8.64 11.50
CA LYS A 158 -20.06 -9.59 10.41
C LYS A 158 -20.39 -8.98 9.03
N GLU A 159 -21.47 -8.19 8.94
CA GLU A 159 -21.80 -7.49 7.68
C GLU A 159 -20.74 -6.45 7.32
N ILE A 160 -20.28 -5.65 8.26
CA ILE A 160 -19.18 -4.68 8.04
C ILE A 160 -17.92 -5.42 7.57
N ALA A 161 -17.58 -6.53 8.22
CA ALA A 161 -16.42 -7.34 7.84
C ALA A 161 -16.53 -7.95 6.44
N LYS A 162 -17.75 -8.21 5.94
CA LYS A 162 -17.99 -8.69 4.57
C LYS A 162 -17.93 -7.57 3.54
N LEU A 163 -18.40 -6.37 3.87
CA LEU A 163 -18.52 -5.25 2.94
C LEU A 163 -17.15 -4.63 2.59
N GLU A 164 -16.27 -4.48 3.58
CA GLU A 164 -14.99 -3.78 3.38
C GLU A 164 -13.89 -4.68 2.79
N ASN A 165 -13.94 -5.95 3.02
CA ASN A 165 -13.17 -7.04 2.39
C ASN A 165 -13.55 -8.33 3.12
N PRO A 166 -13.74 -9.45 2.45
CA PRO A 166 -14.09 -10.67 3.14
C PRO A 166 -12.92 -11.07 4.06
N PHE A 167 -12.94 -10.58 5.29
CA PHE A 167 -12.10 -11.13 6.34
C PHE A 167 -12.28 -12.64 6.36
N ASP A 168 -11.20 -13.36 6.55
CA ASP A 168 -11.32 -14.77 6.89
C ASP A 168 -12.33 -14.86 8.05
N THR A 169 -13.36 -15.69 7.87
CA THR A 169 -14.43 -15.89 8.87
C THR A 169 -13.86 -16.17 10.26
N LYS A 170 -12.68 -16.77 10.33
CA LYS A 170 -11.94 -17.01 11.58
C LYS A 170 -11.50 -15.71 12.26
N VAL A 171 -11.10 -14.68 11.51
CA VAL A 171 -10.70 -13.38 12.07
C VAL A 171 -11.91 -12.60 12.55
N ALA A 172 -13.02 -12.61 11.79
CA ALA A 172 -14.26 -11.99 12.22
C ALA A 172 -14.79 -12.62 13.53
N ASN A 173 -14.74 -13.95 13.65
CA ASN A 173 -15.09 -14.66 14.86
C ASN A 173 -14.12 -14.39 16.02
N ALA A 174 -12.82 -14.28 15.75
CA ALA A 174 -11.82 -13.93 16.76
C ALA A 174 -12.01 -12.50 17.27
N LEU A 175 -12.36 -11.55 16.39
CA LEU A 175 -12.66 -10.15 16.76
C LEU A 175 -13.92 -10.06 17.64
N ALA A 176 -14.97 -10.79 17.31
CA ALA A 176 -16.19 -10.85 18.14
C ALA A 176 -15.91 -11.48 19.51
N ASN A 177 -15.02 -12.48 19.58
CA ASN A 177 -14.66 -13.17 20.82
C ASN A 177 -13.60 -12.42 21.65
N ALA A 178 -12.70 -11.62 21.03
CA ALA A 178 -11.67 -10.86 21.72
C ALA A 178 -12.25 -9.84 22.72
N ASN A 179 -13.43 -9.30 22.45
CA ASN A 179 -14.14 -8.40 23.36
C ASN A 179 -14.45 -9.06 24.73
N VAL A 180 -14.70 -10.35 24.74
CA VAL A 180 -15.03 -11.11 25.98
C VAL A 180 -13.79 -11.26 26.88
N THR A 181 -12.63 -11.46 26.29
CA THR A 181 -11.36 -11.65 27.02
C THR A 181 -10.86 -10.36 27.65
N MET A 182 -11.10 -9.21 27.01
CA MET A 182 -10.71 -7.89 27.53
C MET A 182 -11.54 -7.44 28.73
N GLU A 183 -12.86 -7.72 28.74
CA GLU A 183 -13.71 -7.42 29.88
C GLU A 183 -13.37 -8.27 31.11
N ILE A 184 -13.02 -9.54 30.92
CA ILE A 184 -12.61 -10.42 32.01
C ILE A 184 -11.31 -9.90 32.65
N ASN A 185 -10.36 -9.41 31.87
CA ASN A 185 -9.10 -8.87 32.37
C ASN A 185 -9.23 -7.49 33.04
N LYS A 186 -10.22 -6.67 32.68
CA LYS A 186 -10.52 -5.39 33.35
C LYS A 186 -11.18 -5.60 34.72
N ASN A 187 -11.90 -6.69 34.88
CA ASN A 187 -12.59 -7.03 36.13
C ASN A 187 -11.73 -7.83 37.12
N THR A 188 -10.49 -8.18 36.74
CA THR A 188 -9.56 -8.98 37.58
C THR A 188 -8.37 -8.15 38.09
N LYS A 189 -8.43 -6.84 37.99
CA LYS A 189 -7.49 -5.87 38.61
C LYS A 189 -8.28 -5.01 39.62
#